data_bdef767fed6f76891bd6034f795eb8bd
#
_entry.id   bdef767fed6f76891bd6034f795eb8bd
#
_cell.length_a   1.000
_cell.length_b   1.000
_cell.length_c   1.000
_cell.angle_alpha   90.00
_cell.angle_beta   90.00
_cell.angle_gamma   90.00
#
_symmetry.space_group_name_H-M   'P 1'
#
loop_
_entity.id
_entity.type
_entity.pdbx_description
1 polymer ?
#
loop_
_entity_poly.entity_id
_entity_poly.type
_entity_poly.pdbx_seq_one_letter_code
_entity_poly.pdbx_strand_id
1 'polypeptide(L)'
;MALLLELCHHVGDHSRSVKEGGWSSCPDFCYWNTPLIELAGKTFGVIGYGRIGRAAAKLAAAFGMEVLAFDKFAQDDGVARMVTLDELLAQSDVISLHCPLFPDTQGIINRESIAKMKDGVLLINTSRGP
;
A
#
# COMPACT_ATOMS: atom_id res chain seq x y z
N MET A 1 0.15 3.72 6.42
CA MET A 1 1.36 4.37 5.84
C MET A 1 2.67 3.85 6.43
N ALA A 2 2.85 3.73 7.76
CA ALA A 2 4.14 3.27 8.33
C ALA A 2 4.63 1.94 7.74
N LEU A 3 3.77 0.93 7.65
CA LEU A 3 4.11 -0.36 7.01
C LEU A 3 4.51 -0.20 5.54
N LEU A 4 3.80 0.66 4.79
CA LEU A 4 4.14 0.92 3.40
C LEU A 4 5.52 1.56 3.26
N LEU A 5 5.81 2.58 4.05
CA LEU A 5 7.10 3.26 4.02
C LEU A 5 8.25 2.31 4.43
N GLU A 6 8.03 1.43 5.40
CA GLU A 6 9.02 0.40 5.76
C GLU A 6 9.27 -0.57 4.61
N LEU A 7 8.23 -1.03 3.93
CA LEU A 7 8.37 -1.92 2.75
C LEU A 7 9.08 -1.24 1.57
N CYS A 8 8.92 0.08 1.42
CA CYS A 8 9.50 0.84 0.31
C CYS A 8 10.91 1.34 0.58
N HIS A 9 11.23 1.68 1.83
CA HIS A 9 12.45 2.41 2.19
C HIS A 9 13.37 1.67 3.16
N HIS A 10 12.93 0.53 3.72
CA HIS A 10 13.74 -0.30 4.63
C HIS A 10 14.42 0.51 5.74
N VAL A 11 13.65 1.42 6.38
CA VAL A 11 14.16 2.38 7.37
C VAL A 11 14.84 1.68 8.55
N GLY A 12 14.28 0.54 9.00
CA GLY A 12 14.86 -0.27 10.06
C GLY A 12 16.25 -0.83 9.70
N ASP A 13 16.42 -1.31 8.48
CA ASP A 13 17.68 -1.86 8.00
C ASP A 13 18.73 -0.78 7.80
N HIS A 14 18.36 0.38 7.24
CA HIS A 14 19.27 1.52 7.14
C HIS A 14 19.70 2.04 8.50
N SER A 15 18.78 2.13 9.47
CA SER A 15 19.11 2.51 10.84
C SER A 15 20.11 1.55 11.48
N ARG A 16 19.96 0.25 11.27
CA ARG A 16 20.90 -0.77 11.76
C ARG A 16 22.26 -0.61 11.10
N SER A 17 22.31 -0.52 9.78
CA SER A 17 23.55 -0.34 9.02
C SER A 17 24.33 0.92 9.47
N VAL A 18 23.67 2.04 9.71
CA VAL A 18 24.31 3.26 10.23
C VAL A 18 24.93 3.01 11.61
N LYS A 19 24.21 2.35 12.53
CA LYS A 19 24.72 2.04 13.88
C LYS A 19 25.91 1.08 13.85
N GLU A 20 25.99 0.21 12.88
CA GLU A 20 27.09 -0.74 12.65
C GLU A 20 28.27 -0.11 11.90
N GLY A 21 28.24 1.19 11.64
CA GLY A 21 29.33 1.94 11.01
C GLY A 21 29.30 1.98 9.48
N GLY A 22 28.23 1.47 8.85
CA GLY A 22 28.10 1.45 7.39
C GLY A 22 28.19 2.85 6.78
N TRP A 23 27.55 3.84 7.39
CA TRP A 23 27.67 5.24 6.95
C TRP A 23 29.09 5.78 7.06
N SER A 24 29.74 5.58 8.22
CA SER A 24 31.07 6.13 8.51
C SER A 24 32.18 5.51 7.66
N SER A 25 31.99 4.29 7.18
CA SER A 25 32.95 3.57 6.33
C SER A 25 32.65 3.69 4.84
N CYS A 26 31.53 4.28 4.44
CA CYS A 26 31.17 4.46 3.04
C CYS A 26 32.04 5.53 2.39
N PRO A 27 32.71 5.25 1.26
CA PRO A 27 33.51 6.24 0.54
C PRO A 27 32.66 7.28 -0.20
N ASP A 28 31.37 6.97 -0.43
CA ASP A 28 30.44 7.83 -1.15
C ASP A 28 29.60 8.67 -0.18
N PHE A 29 29.00 9.73 -0.69
CA PHE A 29 28.12 10.61 0.10
C PHE A 29 26.73 10.02 0.36
N CYS A 30 26.41 8.87 -0.21
CA CYS A 30 25.17 8.13 0.02
C CYS A 30 25.37 6.65 -0.26
N TYR A 31 24.53 5.81 0.33
CA TYR A 31 24.43 4.38 0.00
C TYR A 31 23.02 3.85 0.31
N TRP A 32 22.70 2.73 -0.32
CA TRP A 32 21.52 1.94 -0.02
C TRP A 32 21.85 0.45 -0.16
N ASN A 33 21.30 -0.38 0.70
CA ASN A 33 21.55 -1.83 0.71
C ASN A 33 20.57 -2.62 -0.14
N THR A 34 19.42 -2.02 -0.44
CA THR A 34 18.32 -2.63 -1.21
C THR A 34 17.69 -1.58 -2.13
N PRO A 35 17.13 -1.97 -3.29
CA PRO A 35 16.40 -1.06 -4.13
C PRO A 35 15.26 -0.37 -3.34
N LEU A 36 15.16 0.93 -3.46
CA LEU A 36 14.11 1.73 -2.84
C LEU A 36 12.96 1.96 -3.84
N ILE A 37 11.75 2.10 -3.32
CA ILE A 37 10.55 2.30 -4.13
C ILE A 37 10.02 3.71 -3.90
N GLU A 38 10.00 4.52 -4.96
CA GLU A 38 9.32 5.83 -4.96
C GLU A 38 7.80 5.61 -5.08
N LEU A 39 7.03 6.30 -4.24
CA LEU A 39 5.56 6.17 -4.21
C LEU A 39 4.85 7.07 -5.22
N ALA A 40 5.44 8.21 -5.56
CA ALA A 40 4.85 9.16 -6.51
C ALA A 40 4.57 8.49 -7.86
N GLY A 41 3.37 8.70 -8.39
CA GLY A 41 2.91 8.11 -9.65
C GLY A 41 2.50 6.63 -9.56
N LYS A 42 2.62 5.96 -8.40
CA LYS A 42 2.10 4.60 -8.20
C LYS A 42 0.64 4.61 -7.79
N THR A 43 -0.03 3.51 -8.02
CA THR A 43 -1.46 3.33 -7.72
C THR A 43 -1.67 2.68 -6.37
N PHE A 44 -2.44 3.33 -5.50
CA PHE A 44 -2.84 2.85 -4.18
C PHE A 44 -4.30 2.40 -4.19
N GLY A 45 -4.54 1.10 -4.09
CA GLY A 45 -5.87 0.50 -4.01
C GLY A 45 -6.37 0.39 -2.57
N VAL A 46 -7.57 0.87 -2.30
CA VAL A 46 -8.22 0.81 -0.99
C VAL A 46 -9.42 -0.12 -1.07
N ILE A 47 -9.40 -1.22 -0.34
CA ILE A 47 -10.55 -2.12 -0.19
C ILE A 47 -11.25 -1.79 1.13
N GLY A 48 -12.45 -1.20 1.05
CA GLY A 48 -13.19 -0.65 2.17
C GLY A 48 -12.95 0.86 2.34
N TYR A 49 -13.80 1.67 1.71
CA TYR A 49 -13.66 3.13 1.65
C TYR A 49 -14.50 3.86 2.70
N GLY A 50 -14.47 3.34 3.94
CA GLY A 50 -15.03 3.96 5.14
C GLY A 50 -14.11 5.05 5.71
N ARG A 51 -14.34 5.45 6.96
CA ARG A 51 -13.58 6.52 7.61
C ARG A 51 -12.06 6.28 7.60
N ILE A 52 -11.62 5.06 7.88
CA ILE A 52 -10.18 4.70 7.91
C ILE A 52 -9.61 4.63 6.49
N GLY A 53 -10.32 3.99 5.55
CA GLY A 53 -9.91 3.92 4.15
C GLY A 53 -9.75 5.31 3.52
N ARG A 54 -10.68 6.21 3.75
CA ARG A 54 -10.59 7.62 3.30
C ARG A 54 -9.38 8.36 3.90
N ALA A 55 -9.08 8.13 5.18
CA ALA A 55 -7.90 8.72 5.80
C ALA A 55 -6.59 8.18 5.17
N ALA A 56 -6.51 6.87 4.93
CA ALA A 56 -5.38 6.26 4.24
C ALA A 56 -5.23 6.77 2.80
N ALA A 57 -6.35 6.90 2.08
CA ALA A 57 -6.39 7.45 0.72
C ALA A 57 -5.82 8.88 0.64
N LYS A 58 -6.24 9.76 1.54
CA LYS A 58 -5.72 11.15 1.61
C LYS A 58 -4.22 11.19 1.84
N LEU A 59 -3.69 10.30 2.69
CA LEU A 59 -2.26 10.21 2.91
C LEU A 59 -1.53 9.69 1.66
N ALA A 60 -2.07 8.66 1.00
CA ALA A 60 -1.50 8.14 -0.25
C ALA A 60 -1.47 9.23 -1.34
N ALA A 61 -2.57 9.96 -1.52
CA ALA A 61 -2.63 11.09 -2.45
C ALA A 61 -1.59 12.20 -2.12
N ALA A 62 -1.36 12.48 -0.82
CA ALA A 62 -0.33 13.42 -0.39
C ALA A 62 1.10 12.96 -0.71
N PHE A 63 1.33 11.64 -0.86
CA PHE A 63 2.57 11.08 -1.40
C PHE A 63 2.64 11.05 -2.93
N GLY A 64 1.69 11.68 -3.62
CA GLY A 64 1.65 11.72 -5.08
C GLY A 64 1.17 10.44 -5.75
N MET A 65 0.50 9.56 -5.01
CA MET A 65 -0.07 8.33 -5.55
C MET A 65 -1.44 8.59 -6.20
N GLU A 66 -1.77 7.82 -7.25
CA GLU A 66 -3.14 7.69 -7.73
C GLU A 66 -3.92 6.77 -6.81
N VAL A 67 -5.15 7.12 -6.44
CA VAL A 67 -5.94 6.35 -5.49
C VAL A 67 -7.16 5.73 -6.17
N LEU A 68 -7.27 4.40 -6.06
CA LEU A 68 -8.45 3.63 -6.43
C LEU A 68 -9.15 3.13 -5.17
N ALA A 69 -10.46 3.08 -5.18
CA ALA A 69 -11.22 2.53 -4.07
C ALA A 69 -12.32 1.57 -4.53
N PHE A 70 -12.48 0.50 -3.78
CA PHE A 70 -13.60 -0.42 -3.87
C PHE A 70 -14.36 -0.45 -2.54
N ASP A 71 -15.65 -0.13 -2.61
CA ASP A 71 -16.59 -0.20 -1.50
C ASP A 71 -18.01 -0.30 -2.05
N LYS A 72 -18.89 -1.03 -1.38
CA LYS A 72 -20.28 -1.23 -1.85
C LYS A 72 -21.17 -0.01 -1.62
N PHE A 73 -20.84 0.83 -0.65
CA PHE A 73 -21.71 1.90 -0.16
C PHE A 73 -21.08 3.29 -0.31
N ALA A 74 -19.77 3.35 -0.47
CA ALA A 74 -19.08 4.62 -0.57
C ALA A 74 -19.25 5.26 -1.96
N GLN A 75 -19.26 6.58 -1.97
CA GLN A 75 -19.26 7.38 -3.20
C GLN A 75 -17.92 8.07 -3.38
N ASP A 76 -17.65 8.45 -4.62
CA ASP A 76 -16.50 9.27 -4.98
C ASP A 76 -16.52 10.59 -4.20
N ASP A 77 -15.37 10.95 -3.65
CA ASP A 77 -15.18 12.19 -2.88
C ASP A 77 -14.08 13.09 -3.48
N GLY A 78 -13.68 12.79 -4.71
CA GLY A 78 -12.62 13.51 -5.43
C GLY A 78 -11.19 13.16 -4.98
N VAL A 79 -11.01 12.25 -4.02
CA VAL A 79 -9.69 11.75 -3.58
C VAL A 79 -9.38 10.41 -4.21
N ALA A 80 -10.36 9.50 -4.26
CA ALA A 80 -10.20 8.18 -4.84
C ALA A 80 -11.21 7.96 -5.97
N ARG A 81 -10.76 7.41 -7.06
CA ARG A 81 -11.64 6.93 -8.14
C ARG A 81 -12.28 5.60 -7.73
N MET A 82 -13.61 5.56 -7.69
CA MET A 82 -14.34 4.34 -7.38
C MET A 82 -14.30 3.38 -8.58
N VAL A 83 -13.90 2.14 -8.31
CA VAL A 83 -13.73 1.09 -9.33
C VAL A 83 -14.27 -0.25 -8.87
N THR A 84 -14.38 -1.22 -9.77
CA THR A 84 -14.67 -2.61 -9.42
C THR A 84 -13.49 -3.24 -8.66
N LEU A 85 -13.74 -4.32 -7.92
CA LEU A 85 -12.68 -5.06 -7.24
C LEU A 85 -11.61 -5.55 -8.22
N ASP A 86 -12.03 -6.09 -9.36
CA ASP A 86 -11.13 -6.62 -10.38
C ASP A 86 -10.23 -5.54 -10.98
N GLU A 87 -10.77 -4.36 -11.26
CA GLU A 87 -9.99 -3.21 -11.73
C GLU A 87 -8.98 -2.74 -10.68
N LEU A 88 -9.40 -2.68 -9.41
CA LEU A 88 -8.51 -2.32 -8.31
C LEU A 88 -7.35 -3.31 -8.21
N LEU A 89 -7.63 -4.61 -8.19
CA LEU A 89 -6.61 -5.66 -8.11
C LEU A 89 -5.61 -5.57 -9.26
N ALA A 90 -6.10 -5.38 -10.49
CA ALA A 90 -5.26 -5.36 -11.70
C ALA A 90 -4.40 -4.09 -11.83
N GLN A 91 -4.86 -2.96 -11.29
CA GLN A 91 -4.19 -1.66 -11.51
C GLN A 91 -3.32 -1.20 -10.33
N SER A 92 -3.48 -1.78 -9.14
CA SER A 92 -2.80 -1.29 -7.94
C SER A 92 -1.36 -1.81 -7.81
N ASP A 93 -0.45 -0.92 -7.44
CA ASP A 93 0.91 -1.25 -7.00
C ASP A 93 0.96 -1.52 -5.50
N VAL A 94 0.02 -0.92 -4.77
CA VAL A 94 -0.19 -1.14 -3.32
C VAL A 94 -1.68 -1.38 -3.10
N ILE A 95 -2.03 -2.40 -2.32
CA ILE A 95 -3.41 -2.69 -1.90
C ILE A 95 -3.48 -2.66 -0.39
N SER A 96 -4.42 -1.88 0.17
CA SER A 96 -4.63 -1.77 1.61
C SER A 96 -6.07 -2.10 1.98
N LEU A 97 -6.24 -3.06 2.91
CA LEU A 97 -7.53 -3.51 3.38
C LEU A 97 -7.99 -2.70 4.59
N HIS A 98 -9.21 -2.17 4.50
CA HIS A 98 -9.90 -1.40 5.55
C HIS A 98 -11.36 -1.82 5.70
N CYS A 99 -11.77 -2.90 5.03
CA CYS A 99 -13.11 -3.45 5.14
C CYS A 99 -13.29 -4.25 6.45
N PRO A 100 -14.48 -4.22 7.05
CA PRO A 100 -14.82 -5.15 8.13
C PRO A 100 -14.97 -6.57 7.59
N LEU A 101 -14.92 -7.56 8.49
CA LEU A 101 -15.22 -8.94 8.14
C LEU A 101 -16.73 -9.15 8.09
N PHE A 102 -17.25 -9.30 6.89
CA PHE A 102 -18.64 -9.67 6.59
C PHE A 102 -18.64 -10.94 5.72
N PRO A 103 -19.79 -11.62 5.54
CA PRO A 103 -19.87 -12.79 4.66
C PRO A 103 -19.36 -12.55 3.24
N ASP A 104 -19.52 -11.37 2.72
CA ASP A 104 -19.11 -10.96 1.37
C ASP A 104 -17.68 -10.38 1.28
N THR A 105 -17.04 -10.08 2.40
CA THR A 105 -15.64 -9.67 2.47
C THR A 105 -14.73 -10.77 3.01
N GLN A 106 -15.31 -11.85 3.52
CA GLN A 106 -14.55 -13.03 3.97
C GLN A 106 -13.84 -13.65 2.78
N GLY A 107 -12.53 -13.84 2.90
CA GLY A 107 -11.71 -14.40 1.83
C GLY A 107 -11.62 -13.54 0.57
N ILE A 108 -11.84 -12.22 0.69
CA ILE A 108 -11.71 -11.29 -0.45
C ILE A 108 -10.31 -11.33 -1.06
N ILE A 109 -9.30 -11.63 -0.26
CA ILE A 109 -7.97 -11.98 -0.73
C ILE A 109 -7.83 -13.50 -0.70
N ASN A 110 -7.73 -14.09 -1.86
CA ASN A 110 -7.64 -15.53 -2.08
C ASN A 110 -6.79 -15.80 -3.34
N ARG A 111 -6.63 -17.08 -3.72
CA ARG A 111 -5.84 -17.46 -4.90
C ARG A 111 -6.29 -16.76 -6.18
N GLU A 112 -7.58 -16.61 -6.40
CA GLU A 112 -8.13 -16.00 -7.61
C GLU A 112 -7.90 -14.49 -7.64
N SER A 113 -8.13 -13.81 -6.51
CA SER A 113 -7.87 -12.37 -6.40
C SER A 113 -6.37 -12.05 -6.50
N ILE A 114 -5.50 -12.88 -5.90
CA ILE A 114 -4.04 -12.72 -6.02
C ILE A 114 -3.59 -12.90 -7.47
N ALA A 115 -4.15 -13.85 -8.20
CA ALA A 115 -3.80 -14.08 -9.60
C ALA A 115 -4.15 -12.90 -10.54
N LYS A 116 -5.02 -11.97 -10.10
CA LYS A 116 -5.37 -10.74 -10.81
C LYS A 116 -4.48 -9.55 -10.47
N MET A 117 -3.67 -9.65 -9.42
CA MET A 117 -2.81 -8.57 -8.96
C MET A 117 -1.56 -8.43 -9.84
N LYS A 118 -0.93 -7.27 -9.79
CA LYS A 118 0.37 -7.07 -10.41
C LYS A 118 1.45 -7.89 -9.70
N ASP A 119 2.43 -8.36 -10.44
CA ASP A 119 3.64 -8.93 -9.86
C ASP A 119 4.35 -7.87 -9.01
N GLY A 120 4.74 -8.26 -7.79
CA GLY A 120 5.40 -7.35 -6.85
C GLY A 120 4.47 -6.37 -6.12
N VAL A 121 3.14 -6.53 -6.21
CA VAL A 121 2.18 -5.73 -5.45
C VAL A 121 2.47 -5.77 -3.95
N LEU A 122 2.37 -4.63 -3.29
CA LEU A 122 2.47 -4.54 -1.83
C LEU A 122 1.07 -4.67 -1.22
N LEU A 123 0.83 -5.77 -0.51
CA LEU A 123 -0.45 -6.03 0.15
C LEU A 123 -0.35 -5.72 1.65
N ILE A 124 -1.18 -4.78 2.12
CA ILE A 124 -1.22 -4.34 3.51
C ILE A 124 -2.58 -4.67 4.11
N ASN A 125 -2.57 -5.45 5.17
CA ASN A 125 -3.78 -5.75 5.93
C ASN A 125 -3.66 -5.22 7.36
N THR A 126 -4.40 -4.18 7.66
CA THR A 126 -4.56 -3.63 9.02
C THR A 126 -5.98 -3.84 9.55
N SER A 127 -6.79 -4.60 8.83
CA SER A 127 -8.13 -5.01 9.24
C SER A 127 -8.06 -6.16 10.24
N ARG A 128 -9.23 -6.59 10.69
CA ARG A 128 -9.36 -7.80 11.51
C ARG A 128 -9.84 -8.95 10.65
N GLY A 129 -9.40 -10.14 10.98
CA GLY A 129 -9.81 -11.34 10.31
C GLY A 129 -10.19 -12.45 11.29
N PRO A 130 -10.68 -13.62 10.82
CA PRO A 130 -10.88 -14.80 11.64
C PRO A 130 -9.57 -15.30 12.21
#